data_c2368e4725de43f6f6f149c535bcfa2e
#
_entry.id   c2368e4725de43f6f6f149c535bcfa2e
#
_cell.length_a   1.000
_cell.length_b   1.000
_cell.length_c   1.000
_cell.angle_alpha   90.00
_cell.angle_beta   90.00
_cell.angle_gamma   90.00
#
_symmetry.space_group_name_H-M   'P 1'
#
loop_
_entity.id
_entity.type
_entity.pdbx_description
1 polymer ?
#
loop_
_entity_poly.entity_id
_entity_poly.type
_entity_poly.pdbx_seq_one_letter_code
_entity_poly.pdbx_strand_id
1 'polypeptide(L)'
;MPQQHKNTIPPTGRSERKPRTLDAVTKKLITHLFTQLDYHALGPIYCDGGGDAFWNNRRTPSQRLGMRIASHLSQRLVPKGRSLYVGAGVAELPMLTMETRALHRSVNAHNLRKDEVDTLNNSCADLPFTFRATPAQRAKGSFDHIWMVSVLNDPEVYPETSALSYGRVNPVHFDPERFTQERRTLLNLVNICLRKLTIPGLVTTSVEEIPWVTAWCLERNLPFRIENRTYPTAIVGDPVCFIHIGGNVSDMRKRRTPK
;
A
#
# COMPACT_ATOMS: atom_id res chain seq x y z
N MET A 1 -10.34 47.21 -33.13
CA MET A 1 -10.78 46.55 -31.86
C MET A 1 -10.96 45.07 -32.14
N PRO A 2 -10.13 44.15 -31.62
CA PRO A 2 -10.31 42.73 -31.86
C PRO A 2 -11.29 42.14 -30.80
N GLN A 3 -12.24 41.37 -31.26
CA GLN A 3 -13.25 40.67 -30.49
C GLN A 3 -12.59 39.52 -29.70
N GLN A 4 -12.74 39.54 -28.37
CA GLN A 4 -12.37 38.43 -27.47
C GLN A 4 -13.39 37.29 -27.62
N HIS A 5 -12.98 36.16 -28.18
CA HIS A 5 -13.72 34.92 -28.13
C HIS A 5 -13.61 34.33 -26.70
N LYS A 6 -14.72 34.39 -25.95
CA LYS A 6 -14.90 33.67 -24.69
C LYS A 6 -15.05 32.17 -24.99
N ASN A 7 -14.00 31.41 -24.85
CA ASN A 7 -14.08 29.94 -24.78
C ASN A 7 -14.68 29.53 -23.44
N THR A 8 -15.97 29.35 -23.38
CA THR A 8 -16.66 28.71 -22.26
C THR A 8 -16.52 27.21 -22.40
N ILE A 9 -15.66 26.60 -21.56
CA ILE A 9 -15.58 25.14 -21.40
C ILE A 9 -16.83 24.70 -20.64
N PRO A 10 -17.66 23.80 -21.20
CA PRO A 10 -18.83 23.31 -20.48
C PRO A 10 -18.39 22.47 -19.28
N PRO A 11 -19.07 22.58 -18.11
CA PRO A 11 -18.76 21.75 -16.96
C PRO A 11 -19.12 20.29 -17.28
N THR A 12 -18.12 19.45 -17.44
CA THR A 12 -18.32 18.00 -17.52
C THR A 12 -18.73 17.49 -16.15
N GLY A 13 -20.01 17.56 -15.88
CA GLY A 13 -20.67 16.94 -14.72
C GLY A 13 -20.56 15.42 -14.84
N ARG A 14 -19.45 14.84 -14.35
CA ARG A 14 -19.32 13.42 -14.13
C ARG A 14 -19.90 13.10 -12.76
N SER A 15 -21.05 12.45 -12.75
CA SER A 15 -21.58 11.74 -11.58
C SER A 15 -20.47 10.85 -11.01
N GLU A 16 -19.86 11.25 -9.90
CA GLU A 16 -19.00 10.38 -9.12
C GLU A 16 -19.87 9.23 -8.61
N ARG A 17 -19.73 8.05 -9.23
CA ARG A 17 -20.35 6.84 -8.71
C ARG A 17 -19.91 6.68 -7.26
N LYS A 18 -20.87 6.61 -6.34
CA LYS A 18 -20.58 6.34 -4.92
C LYS A 18 -19.67 5.13 -4.83
N PRO A 19 -18.57 5.19 -4.06
CA PRO A 19 -17.67 4.06 -3.91
C PRO A 19 -18.46 2.83 -3.46
N ARG A 20 -18.27 1.70 -4.14
CA ARG A 20 -18.81 0.42 -3.67
C ARG A 20 -18.26 0.21 -2.26
N THR A 21 -19.13 0.21 -1.26
CA THR A 21 -18.73 -0.15 0.10
C THR A 21 -18.42 -1.63 0.15
N LEU A 22 -17.47 -2.03 1.01
CA LEU A 22 -17.28 -3.44 1.30
C LEU A 22 -18.61 -4.07 1.70
N ASP A 23 -18.82 -5.33 1.29
CA ASP A 23 -19.99 -6.09 1.70
C ASP A 23 -20.01 -6.31 3.22
N ALA A 24 -21.19 -6.62 3.77
CA ALA A 24 -21.41 -6.74 5.20
C ALA A 24 -20.61 -7.90 5.83
N VAL A 25 -20.40 -9.00 5.07
CA VAL A 25 -19.67 -10.17 5.55
C VAL A 25 -18.18 -9.83 5.69
N THR A 26 -17.58 -9.22 4.67
CA THR A 26 -16.18 -8.76 4.72
C THR A 26 -15.96 -7.76 5.85
N LYS A 27 -16.88 -6.79 6.06
CA LYS A 27 -16.78 -5.83 7.17
C LYS A 27 -16.82 -6.52 8.54
N LYS A 28 -17.76 -7.45 8.74
CA LYS A 28 -17.86 -8.22 9.99
C LYS A 28 -16.59 -9.00 10.25
N LEU A 29 -16.03 -9.65 9.22
CA LEU A 29 -14.81 -10.42 9.35
C LEU A 29 -13.63 -9.54 9.74
N ILE A 30 -13.43 -8.39 9.07
CA ILE A 30 -12.38 -7.43 9.45
C ILE A 30 -12.57 -6.96 10.89
N THR A 31 -13.81 -6.64 11.29
CA THR A 31 -14.08 -6.23 12.67
C THR A 31 -13.73 -7.33 13.66
N HIS A 32 -14.13 -8.55 13.36
CA HIS A 32 -13.80 -9.71 14.21
C HIS A 32 -12.30 -9.92 14.34
N LEU A 33 -11.55 -9.87 13.24
CA LEU A 33 -10.09 -9.99 13.28
C LEU A 33 -9.45 -8.97 14.21
N PHE A 34 -9.87 -7.71 14.14
CA PHE A 34 -9.36 -6.67 15.04
C PHE A 34 -9.75 -6.89 16.51
N THR A 35 -10.73 -7.76 16.81
CA THR A 35 -11.01 -8.18 18.19
C THR A 35 -10.15 -9.37 18.64
N GLN A 36 -9.61 -10.14 17.71
CA GLN A 36 -8.80 -11.34 18.01
C GLN A 36 -7.30 -11.05 18.08
N LEU A 37 -6.85 -9.85 17.65
CA LEU A 37 -5.43 -9.49 17.68
C LEU A 37 -4.90 -9.45 19.12
N ASP A 38 -3.76 -10.07 19.31
CA ASP A 38 -2.99 -9.96 20.56
C ASP A 38 -2.23 -8.61 20.59
N TYR A 39 -2.91 -7.57 21.04
CA TYR A 39 -2.32 -6.23 21.14
C TYR A 39 -1.22 -6.13 22.18
N HIS A 40 -1.21 -7.01 23.18
CA HIS A 40 -0.15 -7.06 24.18
C HIS A 40 1.15 -7.55 23.54
N ALA A 41 1.10 -8.62 22.77
CA ALA A 41 2.26 -9.13 22.02
C ALA A 41 2.70 -8.18 20.88
N LEU A 42 1.74 -7.53 20.19
CA LEU A 42 2.03 -6.59 19.12
C LEU A 42 2.60 -5.25 19.62
N GLY A 43 2.29 -4.87 20.84
CA GLY A 43 2.65 -3.56 21.38
C GLY A 43 4.13 -3.23 21.33
N PRO A 44 5.01 -4.06 21.90
CA PRO A 44 6.46 -3.84 21.90
C PRO A 44 7.08 -3.83 20.51
N ILE A 45 6.42 -4.47 19.52
CA ILE A 45 6.89 -4.50 18.12
C ILE A 45 6.71 -3.13 17.44
N TYR A 46 5.66 -2.39 17.84
CA TYR A 46 5.29 -1.12 17.21
C TYR A 46 5.72 0.11 18.01
N CYS A 47 6.06 -0.05 19.28
CA CYS A 47 6.40 1.06 20.15
C CYS A 47 7.24 0.61 21.36
N ASP A 48 8.45 1.12 21.48
CA ASP A 48 9.37 0.81 22.59
C ASP A 48 8.82 1.27 23.97
N GLY A 49 7.92 2.24 23.97
CA GLY A 49 7.41 2.88 25.19
C GLY A 49 6.15 2.28 25.81
N GLY A 50 5.61 1.17 25.26
CA GLY A 50 4.42 0.55 25.85
C GLY A 50 3.28 0.23 24.89
N GLY A 51 3.03 -1.07 24.74
CA GLY A 51 2.15 -1.65 23.75
C GLY A 51 0.69 -1.24 23.85
N ASP A 52 0.11 -1.31 25.05
CA ASP A 52 -1.32 -1.04 25.23
C ASP A 52 -1.68 0.43 24.94
N ALA A 53 -0.84 1.37 25.36
CA ALA A 53 -1.04 2.79 25.10
C ALA A 53 -0.97 3.11 23.60
N PHE A 54 -0.09 2.45 22.85
CA PHE A 54 0.01 2.60 21.41
C PHE A 54 -1.30 2.19 20.72
N TRP A 55 -1.84 1.03 21.05
CA TRP A 55 -3.02 0.47 20.41
C TRP A 55 -4.33 1.11 20.84
N ASN A 56 -4.43 1.63 22.08
CA ASN A 56 -5.65 2.30 22.58
C ASN A 56 -6.17 3.37 21.62
N ASN A 57 -5.26 4.16 21.05
CA ASN A 57 -5.61 5.26 20.13
C ASN A 57 -5.56 4.86 18.64
N ARG A 58 -4.96 3.73 18.28
CA ARG A 58 -4.71 3.34 16.89
C ARG A 58 -5.57 2.18 16.38
N ARG A 59 -6.04 1.30 17.25
CA ARG A 59 -6.85 0.13 16.87
C ARG A 59 -8.07 0.50 16.02
N THR A 60 -8.96 1.33 16.56
CA THR A 60 -10.19 1.74 15.86
C THR A 60 -9.91 2.57 14.60
N PRO A 61 -9.02 3.58 14.61
CA PRO A 61 -8.62 4.26 13.40
C PRO A 61 -8.00 3.34 12.34
N SER A 62 -7.12 2.40 12.69
CA SER A 62 -6.50 1.45 11.76
C SER A 62 -7.54 0.59 11.07
N GLN A 63 -8.47 0.03 11.83
CA GLN A 63 -9.58 -0.74 11.28
C GLN A 63 -10.44 0.09 10.32
N ARG A 64 -10.88 1.28 10.75
CA ARG A 64 -11.78 2.14 9.98
C ARG A 64 -11.12 2.67 8.69
N LEU A 65 -9.90 3.18 8.79
CA LEU A 65 -9.16 3.70 7.64
C LEU A 65 -8.76 2.58 6.70
N GLY A 66 -8.32 1.43 7.24
CA GLY A 66 -8.03 0.25 6.44
C GLY A 66 -9.26 -0.26 5.66
N MET A 67 -10.44 -0.33 6.27
CA MET A 67 -11.68 -0.66 5.54
C MET A 67 -11.99 0.33 4.41
N ARG A 68 -11.70 1.61 4.61
CA ARG A 68 -11.88 2.64 3.57
C ARG A 68 -10.90 2.42 2.42
N ILE A 69 -9.63 2.16 2.71
CA ILE A 69 -8.61 1.84 1.69
C ILE A 69 -9.01 0.56 0.96
N ALA A 70 -9.38 -0.51 1.66
CA ALA A 70 -9.82 -1.77 1.08
C ALA A 70 -11.03 -1.58 0.14
N SER A 71 -12.00 -0.75 0.51
CA SER A 71 -13.15 -0.42 -0.34
C SER A 71 -12.75 0.27 -1.64
N HIS A 72 -11.76 1.15 -1.62
CA HIS A 72 -11.25 1.82 -2.82
C HIS A 72 -10.35 0.90 -3.65
N LEU A 73 -9.52 0.10 -3.01
CA LEU A 73 -8.66 -0.89 -3.67
C LEU A 73 -9.49 -1.94 -4.41
N SER A 74 -10.61 -2.42 -3.81
CA SER A 74 -11.48 -3.43 -4.43
C SER A 74 -12.07 -3.01 -5.78
N GLN A 75 -12.16 -1.72 -6.05
CA GLN A 75 -12.66 -1.18 -7.32
C GLN A 75 -11.60 -1.18 -8.44
N ARG A 76 -10.34 -1.41 -8.09
CA ARG A 76 -9.16 -1.34 -8.97
C ARG A 76 -8.63 -2.73 -9.29
N LEU A 77 -8.81 -3.65 -8.37
CA LEU A 77 -8.31 -5.02 -8.51
C LEU A 77 -9.28 -5.90 -9.32
N VAL A 78 -8.70 -6.75 -10.14
CA VAL A 78 -9.44 -7.78 -10.85
C VAL A 78 -9.64 -8.98 -9.90
N PRO A 79 -10.85 -9.57 -9.82
CA PRO A 79 -11.08 -10.80 -9.05
C PRO A 79 -10.16 -11.94 -9.53
N LYS A 80 -9.81 -12.84 -8.61
CA LYS A 80 -8.97 -14.02 -8.86
C LYS A 80 -7.54 -13.70 -9.34
N GLY A 81 -7.10 -12.44 -9.19
CA GLY A 81 -5.73 -12.02 -9.45
C GLY A 81 -4.76 -12.40 -8.32
N ARG A 82 -3.56 -11.85 -8.37
CA ARG A 82 -2.49 -12.14 -7.41
C ARG A 82 -1.87 -10.85 -6.91
N SER A 83 -1.67 -10.76 -5.58
CA SER A 83 -1.05 -9.60 -4.94
C SER A 83 0.19 -9.99 -4.15
N LEU A 84 1.21 -9.12 -4.22
CA LEU A 84 2.40 -9.18 -3.38
C LEU A 84 2.34 -8.01 -2.39
N TYR A 85 2.43 -8.33 -1.11
CA TYR A 85 2.53 -7.37 -0.02
C TYR A 85 3.94 -7.37 0.55
N VAL A 86 4.59 -6.23 0.51
CA VAL A 86 5.93 -5.99 1.05
C VAL A 86 5.77 -5.24 2.37
N GLY A 87 6.27 -5.79 3.46
CA GLY A 87 6.14 -5.20 4.79
C GLY A 87 4.72 -5.26 5.37
N ALA A 88 3.97 -6.34 5.08
CA ALA A 88 2.59 -6.47 5.56
C ALA A 88 2.52 -6.67 7.07
N GLY A 89 1.65 -5.90 7.73
CA GLY A 89 1.40 -5.97 9.17
C GLY A 89 -0.09 -5.81 9.51
N VAL A 90 -0.36 -5.27 10.71
CA VAL A 90 -1.74 -5.02 11.19
C VAL A 90 -2.51 -4.08 10.25
N ALA A 91 -1.83 -3.07 9.68
CA ALA A 91 -2.47 -2.08 8.80
C ALA A 91 -3.06 -2.72 7.55
N GLU A 92 -2.46 -3.79 7.04
CA GLU A 92 -2.83 -4.45 5.79
C GLU A 92 -3.95 -5.50 5.94
N LEU A 93 -4.31 -5.90 7.15
CA LEU A 93 -5.38 -6.89 7.42
C LEU A 93 -6.70 -6.60 6.70
N PRO A 94 -7.21 -5.37 6.65
CA PRO A 94 -8.45 -5.08 5.92
C PRO A 94 -8.34 -5.35 4.41
N MET A 95 -7.20 -5.02 3.79
CA MET A 95 -6.96 -5.22 2.37
C MET A 95 -6.77 -6.70 2.05
N LEU A 96 -5.94 -7.42 2.83
CA LEU A 96 -5.72 -8.87 2.70
C LEU A 96 -7.04 -9.65 2.83
N THR A 97 -7.87 -9.29 3.82
CA THR A 97 -9.18 -9.89 4.02
C THR A 97 -10.12 -9.62 2.84
N MET A 98 -10.19 -8.38 2.37
CA MET A 98 -11.00 -8.00 1.21
C MET A 98 -10.55 -8.74 -0.05
N GLU A 99 -9.26 -8.78 -0.33
CA GLU A 99 -8.72 -9.46 -1.52
C GLU A 99 -9.04 -10.95 -1.52
N THR A 100 -8.81 -11.62 -0.40
CA THR A 100 -8.98 -13.08 -0.32
C THR A 100 -10.45 -13.50 -0.23
N ARG A 101 -11.27 -12.79 0.53
CA ARG A 101 -12.68 -13.16 0.75
C ARG A 101 -13.63 -12.58 -0.27
N ALA A 102 -13.53 -11.29 -0.59
CA ALA A 102 -14.46 -10.63 -1.51
C ALA A 102 -14.06 -10.77 -2.99
N LEU A 103 -12.75 -10.81 -3.28
CA LEU A 103 -12.24 -10.89 -4.65
C LEU A 103 -11.66 -12.27 -5.01
N HIS A 104 -11.58 -13.20 -4.06
CA HIS A 104 -10.99 -14.53 -4.24
C HIS A 104 -9.60 -14.50 -4.86
N ARG A 105 -8.77 -13.53 -4.43
CA ARG A 105 -7.40 -13.34 -4.92
C ARG A 105 -6.41 -14.15 -4.09
N SER A 106 -5.31 -14.51 -4.71
CA SER A 106 -4.16 -15.09 -4.01
C SER A 106 -3.25 -13.96 -3.52
N VAL A 107 -2.92 -13.95 -2.25
CA VAL A 107 -2.04 -12.94 -1.65
C VAL A 107 -0.77 -13.57 -1.11
N ASN A 108 0.36 -12.91 -1.31
CA ASN A 108 1.64 -13.24 -0.70
C ASN A 108 2.01 -12.08 0.23
N ALA A 109 1.78 -12.26 1.53
CA ALA A 109 2.07 -11.26 2.55
C ALA A 109 3.43 -11.56 3.21
N HIS A 110 4.38 -10.64 3.08
CA HIS A 110 5.73 -10.76 3.60
C HIS A 110 6.03 -9.68 4.63
N ASN A 111 6.70 -10.08 5.71
CA ASN A 111 7.24 -9.18 6.72
C ASN A 111 8.59 -9.74 7.18
N LEU A 112 9.47 -8.89 7.68
CA LEU A 112 10.79 -9.31 8.19
C LEU A 112 10.77 -9.58 9.70
N ARG A 113 9.81 -9.00 10.42
CA ARG A 113 9.66 -9.15 11.88
C ARG A 113 8.95 -10.46 12.20
N LYS A 114 9.74 -11.46 12.58
CA LYS A 114 9.21 -12.82 12.84
C LYS A 114 8.14 -12.84 13.92
N ASP A 115 8.35 -12.09 15.00
CA ASP A 115 7.42 -12.05 16.14
C ASP A 115 6.06 -11.45 15.74
N GLU A 116 6.05 -10.43 14.90
CA GLU A 116 4.82 -9.89 14.31
C GLU A 116 4.12 -10.92 13.44
N VAL A 117 4.88 -11.61 12.58
CA VAL A 117 4.33 -12.65 11.69
C VAL A 117 3.70 -13.78 12.49
N ASP A 118 4.36 -14.27 13.52
CA ASP A 118 3.85 -15.35 14.38
C ASP A 118 2.57 -14.91 15.09
N THR A 119 2.56 -13.70 15.67
CA THR A 119 1.38 -13.14 16.34
C THR A 119 0.20 -12.94 15.40
N LEU A 120 0.45 -12.40 14.20
CA LEU A 120 -0.60 -12.21 13.20
C LEU A 120 -1.14 -13.53 12.65
N ASN A 121 -0.29 -14.52 12.41
CA ASN A 121 -0.74 -15.84 11.94
C ASN A 121 -1.60 -16.55 12.97
N ASN A 122 -1.26 -16.44 14.26
CA ASN A 122 -2.08 -17.01 15.32
C ASN A 122 -3.46 -16.34 15.38
N SER A 123 -3.52 -15.02 15.25
CA SER A 123 -4.78 -14.25 15.25
C SER A 123 -5.61 -14.45 13.97
N CYS A 124 -4.99 -14.85 12.87
CA CYS A 124 -5.59 -14.96 11.54
C CYS A 124 -5.69 -16.43 11.05
N ALA A 125 -5.61 -17.41 11.94
CA ALA A 125 -5.54 -18.84 11.57
C ALA A 125 -6.70 -19.32 10.67
N ASP A 126 -7.89 -18.73 10.81
CA ASP A 126 -9.07 -19.07 10.03
C ASP A 126 -9.13 -18.36 8.63
N LEU A 127 -8.13 -17.57 8.29
CA LEU A 127 -8.11 -16.86 7.02
C LEU A 127 -7.38 -17.64 5.92
N PRO A 128 -7.76 -17.46 4.65
CA PRO A 128 -7.13 -18.16 3.52
C PRO A 128 -5.82 -17.50 3.08
N PHE A 129 -5.07 -16.93 4.01
CA PHE A 129 -3.72 -16.41 3.78
C PHE A 129 -2.90 -16.53 5.06
N THR A 130 -1.58 -16.52 4.89
CA THR A 130 -0.62 -16.47 6.00
C THR A 130 0.45 -15.43 5.72
N PHE A 131 0.92 -14.79 6.78
CA PHE A 131 2.11 -13.94 6.72
C PHE A 131 3.37 -14.80 6.69
N ARG A 132 4.41 -14.32 6.01
CA ARG A 132 5.68 -15.01 5.87
C ARG A 132 6.81 -14.16 6.42
N ALA A 133 7.55 -14.69 7.40
CA ALA A 133 8.73 -14.04 7.97
C ALA A 133 9.92 -14.17 7.01
N THR A 134 9.77 -13.65 5.79
CA THR A 134 10.80 -13.74 4.75
C THR A 134 10.77 -12.50 3.85
N PRO A 135 11.92 -12.11 3.27
CA PRO A 135 11.96 -11.00 2.33
C PRO A 135 11.00 -11.21 1.13
N ALA A 136 10.24 -10.17 0.79
CA ALA A 136 9.28 -10.21 -0.33
C ALA A 136 9.96 -10.46 -1.69
N GLN A 137 11.26 -10.14 -1.81
CA GLN A 137 12.07 -10.44 -2.99
C GLN A 137 12.11 -11.94 -3.30
N ARG A 138 11.90 -12.82 -2.30
CA ARG A 138 11.84 -14.29 -2.46
C ARG A 138 10.50 -14.80 -3.00
N ALA A 139 9.47 -13.95 -3.07
CA ALA A 139 8.19 -14.33 -3.65
C ALA A 139 8.33 -14.83 -5.08
N LYS A 140 7.70 -15.95 -5.42
CA LYS A 140 7.75 -16.57 -6.76
C LYS A 140 6.54 -16.20 -7.59
N GLY A 141 6.74 -16.07 -8.91
CA GLY A 141 5.71 -15.78 -9.89
C GLY A 141 5.49 -14.28 -10.10
N SER A 142 4.42 -13.95 -10.82
CA SER A 142 4.02 -12.59 -11.18
C SER A 142 2.73 -12.19 -10.48
N PHE A 143 2.53 -10.89 -10.32
CA PHE A 143 1.44 -10.27 -9.58
C PHE A 143 0.85 -9.13 -10.40
N ASP A 144 -0.45 -8.96 -10.38
CA ASP A 144 -1.12 -7.81 -11.00
C ASP A 144 -1.29 -6.63 -10.04
N HIS A 145 -0.96 -6.85 -8.76
CA HIS A 145 -0.92 -5.82 -7.72
C HIS A 145 0.28 -6.02 -6.81
N ILE A 146 0.99 -4.93 -6.52
CA ILE A 146 2.04 -4.87 -5.49
C ILE A 146 1.68 -3.80 -4.48
N TRP A 147 1.64 -4.19 -3.22
CA TRP A 147 1.51 -3.32 -2.06
C TRP A 147 2.88 -3.11 -1.44
N MET A 148 3.31 -1.85 -1.36
CA MET A 148 4.57 -1.43 -0.74
C MET A 148 4.32 -0.07 -0.11
N VAL A 149 4.03 -0.04 1.17
CA VAL A 149 3.61 1.16 1.92
C VAL A 149 4.45 1.29 3.16
N SER A 150 5.11 2.44 3.33
CA SER A 150 5.98 2.77 4.47
C SER A 150 7.12 1.76 4.69
N VAL A 151 7.64 1.22 3.60
CA VAL A 151 8.74 0.23 3.59
C VAL A 151 10.06 0.85 3.15
N LEU A 152 10.00 1.80 2.19
CA LEU A 152 11.19 2.39 1.60
C LEU A 152 11.69 3.62 2.38
N ASN A 153 10.93 4.08 3.33
CA ASN A 153 11.22 5.22 4.20
C ASN A 153 11.17 4.85 5.70
N ASP A 154 11.33 3.57 6.02
CA ASP A 154 11.39 3.08 7.40
C ASP A 154 12.64 3.68 8.10
N PRO A 155 12.47 4.49 9.17
CA PRO A 155 13.57 5.16 9.84
C PRO A 155 14.49 4.21 10.62
N GLU A 156 14.02 3.05 11.00
CA GLU A 156 14.83 2.04 11.70
C GLU A 156 15.80 1.36 10.75
N VAL A 157 15.39 1.16 9.49
CA VAL A 157 16.18 0.44 8.48
C VAL A 157 16.97 1.42 7.60
N TYR A 158 16.36 2.56 7.25
CA TYR A 158 16.90 3.54 6.30
C TYR A 158 16.85 4.97 6.87
N PRO A 159 17.56 5.27 7.97
CA PRO A 159 17.45 6.55 8.66
C PRO A 159 17.81 7.76 7.80
N GLU A 160 18.85 7.68 6.95
CA GLU A 160 19.25 8.82 6.11
C GLU A 160 18.23 9.07 5.00
N THR A 161 17.77 8.01 4.35
CA THR A 161 16.73 8.09 3.31
C THR A 161 15.40 8.56 3.89
N SER A 162 15.03 8.05 5.07
CA SER A 162 13.84 8.47 5.80
C SER A 162 13.91 9.95 6.17
N ALA A 163 15.04 10.39 6.76
CA ALA A 163 15.24 11.80 7.10
C ALA A 163 15.06 12.71 5.89
N LEU A 164 15.58 12.31 4.73
CA LEU A 164 15.41 13.07 3.49
C LEU A 164 13.95 13.08 3.02
N SER A 165 13.28 11.93 3.03
CA SER A 165 11.89 11.78 2.57
C SER A 165 10.92 12.64 3.37
N TYR A 166 11.16 12.77 4.68
CA TYR A 166 10.33 13.57 5.58
C TYR A 166 10.83 15.02 5.79
N GLY A 167 11.86 15.44 5.05
CA GLY A 167 12.44 16.79 5.21
C GLY A 167 13.05 17.05 6.59
N ARG A 168 13.57 16.02 7.26
CA ARG A 168 14.15 16.05 8.61
C ARG A 168 15.67 15.98 8.59
N VAL A 169 16.30 16.15 7.43
CA VAL A 169 17.77 16.10 7.30
C VAL A 169 18.41 17.18 8.16
N ASN A 170 19.31 16.76 9.04
CA ASN A 170 20.23 17.66 9.72
C ASN A 170 21.59 17.60 9.00
N PRO A 171 22.02 18.68 8.31
CA PRO A 171 23.27 18.68 7.55
C PRO A 171 24.52 18.34 8.36
N VAL A 172 24.49 18.59 9.68
CA VAL A 172 25.63 18.31 10.58
C VAL A 172 25.76 16.81 10.89
N HIS A 173 24.65 16.09 10.85
CA HIS A 173 24.61 14.65 11.20
C HIS A 173 24.34 13.75 10.01
N PHE A 174 24.11 14.31 8.82
CA PHE A 174 23.83 13.52 7.61
C PHE A 174 25.07 12.76 7.17
N ASP A 175 24.90 11.44 6.98
CA ASP A 175 25.94 10.54 6.48
C ASP A 175 25.73 10.23 4.98
N PRO A 176 26.49 10.86 4.06
CA PRO A 176 26.34 10.65 2.62
C PRO A 176 26.69 9.23 2.17
N GLU A 177 27.63 8.55 2.85
CA GLU A 177 28.03 7.19 2.51
C GLU A 177 26.91 6.22 2.87
N ARG A 178 26.38 6.34 4.08
CA ARG A 178 25.21 5.58 4.53
C ARG A 178 24.01 5.81 3.63
N PHE A 179 23.69 7.06 3.32
CA PHE A 179 22.63 7.39 2.37
C PHE A 179 22.81 6.70 1.02
N THR A 180 24.04 6.71 0.49
CA THR A 180 24.33 6.06 -0.81
C THR A 180 24.12 4.55 -0.74
N GLN A 181 24.49 3.92 0.37
CA GLN A 181 24.29 2.49 0.60
C GLN A 181 22.79 2.15 0.76
N GLU A 182 22.06 2.91 1.58
CA GLU A 182 20.61 2.76 1.75
C GLU A 182 19.88 2.91 0.42
N ARG A 183 20.19 3.96 -0.35
CA ARG A 183 19.62 4.20 -1.67
C ARG A 183 19.86 3.01 -2.63
N ARG A 184 21.07 2.44 -2.64
CA ARG A 184 21.37 1.26 -3.46
C ARG A 184 20.52 0.05 -3.05
N THR A 185 20.37 -0.19 -1.75
CA THR A 185 19.54 -1.26 -1.20
C THR A 185 18.08 -1.09 -1.57
N LEU A 186 17.55 0.13 -1.44
CA LEU A 186 16.18 0.47 -1.80
C LEU A 186 15.90 0.32 -3.30
N LEU A 187 16.77 0.82 -4.16
CA LEU A 187 16.64 0.64 -5.60
C LEU A 187 16.63 -0.85 -6.00
N ASN A 188 17.46 -1.66 -5.34
CA ASN A 188 17.46 -3.11 -5.55
C ASN A 188 16.15 -3.77 -5.08
N LEU A 189 15.64 -3.41 -3.90
CA LEU A 189 14.36 -3.90 -3.38
C LEU A 189 13.21 -3.55 -4.33
N VAL A 190 13.10 -2.29 -4.72
CA VAL A 190 12.08 -1.79 -5.66
C VAL A 190 12.18 -2.55 -6.98
N ASN A 191 13.39 -2.66 -7.54
CA ASN A 191 13.62 -3.35 -8.81
C ASN A 191 13.18 -4.83 -8.74
N ILE A 192 13.59 -5.57 -7.73
CA ILE A 192 13.27 -7.00 -7.60
C ILE A 192 11.75 -7.20 -7.41
N CYS A 193 11.10 -6.36 -6.62
CA CYS A 193 9.67 -6.47 -6.39
C CYS A 193 8.85 -6.04 -7.62
N LEU A 194 9.16 -4.88 -8.22
CA LEU A 194 8.39 -4.36 -9.35
C LEU A 194 8.60 -5.16 -10.65
N ARG A 195 9.72 -5.86 -10.82
CA ARG A 195 9.91 -6.81 -11.93
C ARG A 195 8.92 -7.98 -11.90
N LYS A 196 8.29 -8.24 -10.77
CA LYS A 196 7.24 -9.27 -10.62
C LYS A 196 5.85 -8.73 -10.97
N LEU A 197 5.71 -7.43 -11.22
CA LEU A 197 4.45 -6.83 -11.63
C LEU A 197 4.11 -7.21 -13.07
N THR A 198 2.93 -7.78 -13.26
CA THR A 198 2.35 -7.97 -14.60
C THR A 198 1.92 -6.62 -15.15
N ILE A 199 2.29 -6.31 -16.37
CA ILE A 199 1.94 -5.04 -17.03
C ILE A 199 0.77 -5.30 -18.00
N PRO A 200 -0.35 -4.59 -17.91
CA PRO A 200 -0.65 -3.51 -16.97
C PRO A 200 -0.94 -4.01 -15.55
N GLY A 201 -0.50 -3.24 -14.55
CA GLY A 201 -0.64 -3.59 -13.15
C GLY A 201 -0.88 -2.38 -12.24
N LEU A 202 -1.09 -2.66 -10.95
CA LEU A 202 -1.33 -1.67 -9.92
C LEU A 202 -0.23 -1.74 -8.86
N VAL A 203 0.30 -0.58 -8.46
CA VAL A 203 1.12 -0.45 -7.26
C VAL A 203 0.38 0.42 -6.25
N THR A 204 0.34 -0.03 -5.00
CA THR A 204 -0.10 0.77 -3.86
C THR A 204 1.11 1.10 -3.01
N THR A 205 1.33 2.38 -2.75
CA THR A 205 2.50 2.88 -2.01
C THR A 205 2.13 4.09 -1.16
N SER A 206 3.01 4.52 -0.26
CA SER A 206 2.86 5.82 0.41
C SER A 206 3.24 6.97 -0.50
N VAL A 207 2.77 8.17 -0.19
CA VAL A 207 3.08 9.38 -0.98
C VAL A 207 4.58 9.65 -1.02
N GLU A 208 5.26 9.42 0.08
CA GLU A 208 6.70 9.62 0.27
C GLU A 208 7.53 8.63 -0.58
N GLU A 209 6.95 7.50 -0.93
CA GLU A 209 7.62 6.44 -1.71
C GLU A 209 7.37 6.54 -3.23
N ILE A 210 6.47 7.41 -3.67
CA ILE A 210 6.16 7.64 -5.11
C ILE A 210 7.43 7.81 -5.95
N PRO A 211 8.44 8.61 -5.54
CA PRO A 211 9.63 8.83 -6.35
C PRO A 211 10.37 7.53 -6.73
N TRP A 212 10.41 6.54 -5.85
CA TRP A 212 11.06 5.26 -6.10
C TRP A 212 10.34 4.45 -7.19
N VAL A 213 9.01 4.39 -7.11
CA VAL A 213 8.19 3.67 -8.10
C VAL A 213 8.23 4.36 -9.46
N THR A 214 8.12 5.68 -9.48
CA THR A 214 8.13 6.44 -10.73
C THR A 214 9.50 6.45 -11.40
N ALA A 215 10.59 6.53 -10.64
CA ALA A 215 11.95 6.39 -11.18
C ALA A 215 12.14 5.03 -11.87
N TRP A 216 11.68 3.95 -11.24
CA TRP A 216 11.71 2.60 -11.84
C TRP A 216 10.93 2.53 -13.16
N CYS A 217 9.77 3.19 -13.24
CA CYS A 217 8.99 3.27 -14.47
C CYS A 217 9.70 4.07 -15.57
N LEU A 218 10.26 5.23 -15.22
CA LEU A 218 10.97 6.12 -16.16
C LEU A 218 12.20 5.43 -16.77
N GLU A 219 13.00 4.75 -15.95
CA GLU A 219 14.17 3.99 -16.44
C GLU A 219 13.82 2.90 -17.46
N ARG A 220 12.55 2.44 -17.47
CA ARG A 220 12.06 1.37 -18.36
C ARG A 220 11.11 1.85 -19.45
N ASN A 221 10.96 3.16 -19.56
CA ASN A 221 9.99 3.77 -20.48
C ASN A 221 8.57 3.21 -20.33
N LEU A 222 8.18 2.85 -19.09
CA LEU A 222 6.85 2.36 -18.81
C LEU A 222 5.91 3.54 -18.52
N PRO A 223 4.77 3.65 -19.20
CA PRO A 223 3.78 4.67 -18.89
C PRO A 223 3.16 4.36 -17.52
N PHE A 224 2.94 5.41 -16.71
CA PHE A 224 2.29 5.29 -15.43
C PHE A 224 1.35 6.46 -15.16
N ARG A 225 0.42 6.26 -14.24
CA ARG A 225 -0.50 7.30 -13.78
C ARG A 225 -0.71 7.18 -12.28
N ILE A 226 -0.35 8.23 -11.57
CA ILE A 226 -0.62 8.37 -10.13
C ILE A 226 -2.05 8.88 -9.97
N GLU A 227 -2.81 8.32 -9.05
CA GLU A 227 -4.13 8.86 -8.70
C GLU A 227 -3.98 10.10 -7.80
N ASN A 228 -4.77 11.13 -8.06
CA ASN A 228 -4.73 12.37 -7.28
C ASN A 228 -5.24 12.20 -5.85
N ARG A 229 -6.00 11.13 -5.59
CA ARG A 229 -6.57 10.88 -4.28
C ARG A 229 -5.64 10.06 -3.43
N THR A 230 -5.39 10.54 -2.21
CA THR A 230 -4.65 9.82 -1.17
C THR A 230 -5.59 9.37 -0.05
N TYR A 231 -5.13 8.41 0.74
CA TYR A 231 -5.90 7.81 1.82
C TYR A 231 -5.05 7.80 3.09
N PRO A 232 -5.50 8.45 4.18
CA PRO A 232 -4.75 8.47 5.42
C PRO A 232 -4.66 7.07 6.04
N THR A 233 -3.56 6.80 6.73
CA THR A 233 -3.33 5.62 7.56
C THR A 233 -3.30 6.00 9.04
N ALA A 234 -3.27 5.02 9.94
CA ALA A 234 -3.34 5.28 11.38
C ALA A 234 -2.12 4.79 12.17
N ILE A 235 -1.29 3.91 11.61
CA ILE A 235 -0.13 3.35 12.32
C ILE A 235 1.08 4.25 12.09
N VAL A 236 1.53 4.39 10.86
CA VAL A 236 2.67 5.24 10.50
C VAL A 236 2.24 6.69 10.22
N GLY A 237 1.04 6.85 9.65
CA GLY A 237 0.48 8.15 9.29
C GLY A 237 0.70 8.54 7.83
N ASP A 238 1.53 7.83 7.09
CA ASP A 238 1.82 8.09 5.69
C ASP A 238 0.57 7.87 4.83
N PRO A 239 0.18 8.85 4.00
CA PRO A 239 -0.97 8.67 3.11
C PRO A 239 -0.66 7.68 2.00
N VAL A 240 -1.61 6.79 1.73
CA VAL A 240 -1.53 5.77 0.67
C VAL A 240 -2.06 6.33 -0.65
N CYS A 241 -1.41 6.00 -1.74
CA CYS A 241 -1.86 6.29 -3.10
C CYS A 241 -1.80 5.06 -4.03
N PHE A 242 -2.45 5.16 -5.19
CA PHE A 242 -2.49 4.13 -6.22
C PHE A 242 -1.78 4.61 -7.49
N ILE A 243 -0.86 3.79 -8.00
CA ILE A 243 -0.12 4.03 -9.24
C ILE A 243 -0.47 2.92 -10.23
N HIS A 244 -1.09 3.30 -11.34
CA HIS A 244 -1.33 2.40 -12.47
C HIS A 244 -0.10 2.38 -13.36
N ILE A 245 0.45 1.21 -13.64
CA ILE A 245 1.65 1.04 -14.48
C ILE A 245 1.25 0.27 -15.74
N GLY A 246 1.65 0.80 -16.90
CA GLY A 246 1.28 0.25 -18.20
C GLY A 246 -0.19 0.49 -18.57
N GLY A 247 -0.52 0.19 -19.83
CA GLY A 247 -1.86 0.41 -20.39
C GLY A 247 -2.07 1.83 -20.94
N ASN A 248 -2.81 1.93 -22.04
CA ASN A 248 -3.21 3.22 -22.58
C ASN A 248 -4.19 3.91 -21.62
N VAL A 249 -3.99 5.17 -21.34
CA VAL A 249 -4.90 6.02 -20.55
C VAL A 249 -6.34 5.98 -21.13
N SER A 250 -6.50 5.76 -22.43
CA SER A 250 -7.78 5.56 -23.12
C SER A 250 -8.46 4.22 -22.78
N ASP A 251 -7.71 3.12 -22.61
CA ASP A 251 -8.28 1.79 -22.30
C ASP A 251 -8.74 1.65 -20.86
N MET A 252 -8.12 2.39 -19.95
CA MET A 252 -8.58 2.48 -18.56
C MET A 252 -9.95 3.19 -18.47
N ARG A 253 -10.31 4.03 -19.44
CA ARG A 253 -11.65 4.64 -19.53
C ARG A 253 -12.71 3.65 -20.02
N LYS A 254 -12.36 2.75 -20.95
CA LYS A 254 -13.30 1.78 -21.57
C LYS A 254 -13.68 0.62 -20.63
N ARG A 255 -12.80 0.18 -19.73
CA ARG A 255 -13.12 -0.86 -18.72
C ARG A 255 -14.12 -0.42 -17.65
N ARG A 256 -14.56 0.85 -17.68
CA ARG A 256 -15.57 1.43 -16.78
C ARG A 256 -17.01 1.37 -17.29
N THR A 257 -17.25 0.87 -18.47
CA THR A 257 -18.61 0.63 -18.99
C THR A 257 -18.88 -0.87 -19.02
N PRO A 258 -19.64 -1.44 -18.04
CA PRO A 258 -20.29 -2.73 -18.26
C PRO A 258 -21.41 -2.50 -19.30
N LYS A 259 -21.44 -3.36 -20.31
CA LYS A 259 -22.63 -3.52 -21.15
C LYS A 259 -23.82 -3.95 -20.32
#